data_0ef4b7b56e2dd3847b97eb6a2016d759
#
_entry.id   0ef4b7b56e2dd3847b97eb6a2016d759
#
_cell.length_a   1.000
_cell.length_b   1.000
_cell.length_c   1.000
_cell.angle_alpha   90.00
_cell.angle_beta   90.00
_cell.angle_gamma   90.00
#
_symmetry.space_group_name_H-M   'P 1'
#
loop_
_entity.id
_entity.type
_entity.pdbx_description
1 polymer ?
#
loop_
_entity_poly.entity_id
_entity_poly.type
_entity_poly.pdbx_seq_one_letter_code
_entity_poly.pdbx_strand_id
1 'polypeptide(L)'
;MNKIIILLLTVFISTVSFCQKIETVYLDKKDSTANMYIAVVPQNGQINSFKFLLDGFGNYSPKDLLIQTDLHKYAAQQNILTIIPILKTGPLYFGSDTTSQLSLKELIELVAAKYKLQGKDFYIGGFSIGGTCVVKYSELAIQNNYSIKPKAVFAIDPPLDWQRFYNAAKRVVRLSYPGQVNEEVTYMIERIKKEMGGTPETALKKFYNNSPYSFSDTTQSAIKPLIKTPIMIISEPDIQWWLSKRGYDYSYINITDQAAMINELQRLGNDKAILITTTNKGFRKPNNMRHPHSWSIADPVELIKWLSSQ
;
A
#
# COMPACT_ATOMS: atom_id res chain seq x y z
N MET A 1 -27.56 -52.03 -42.19
CA MET A 1 -27.00 -50.65 -42.31
C MET A 1 -27.34 -49.88 -41.07
N ASN A 2 -26.42 -49.88 -40.10
CA ASN A 2 -26.60 -49.13 -38.84
C ASN A 2 -26.08 -47.71 -38.99
N LYS A 3 -26.96 -46.72 -38.89
CA LYS A 3 -26.59 -45.30 -38.90
C LYS A 3 -26.16 -44.93 -37.48
N ILE A 4 -24.89 -44.64 -37.28
CA ILE A 4 -24.33 -44.07 -36.05
C ILE A 4 -24.60 -42.55 -36.09
N ILE A 5 -25.45 -42.05 -35.21
CA ILE A 5 -25.70 -40.64 -34.98
C ILE A 5 -24.63 -40.16 -33.98
N ILE A 6 -23.64 -39.40 -34.45
CA ILE A 6 -22.66 -38.71 -33.60
C ILE A 6 -23.30 -37.44 -33.09
N LEU A 7 -23.64 -37.42 -31.80
CA LEU A 7 -24.11 -36.24 -31.08
C LEU A 7 -22.90 -35.36 -30.69
N LEU A 8 -22.67 -34.30 -31.44
CA LEU A 8 -21.63 -33.29 -31.10
C LEU A 8 -22.14 -32.47 -29.89
N LEU A 9 -21.62 -32.78 -28.72
CA LEU A 9 -21.84 -31.97 -27.50
C LEU A 9 -20.94 -30.73 -27.57
N THR A 10 -21.45 -29.62 -28.04
CA THR A 10 -20.77 -28.30 -27.97
C THR A 10 -20.79 -27.83 -26.52
N VAL A 11 -19.68 -27.98 -25.82
CA VAL A 11 -19.44 -27.37 -24.53
C VAL A 11 -19.22 -25.88 -24.75
N PHE A 12 -20.23 -25.08 -24.47
CA PHE A 12 -20.06 -23.63 -24.37
C PHE A 12 -19.21 -23.32 -23.12
N ILE A 13 -17.91 -23.15 -23.31
CA ILE A 13 -17.07 -22.53 -22.30
C ILE A 13 -17.41 -21.05 -22.34
N SER A 14 -18.32 -20.61 -21.44
CA SER A 14 -18.52 -19.19 -21.18
C SER A 14 -17.24 -18.62 -20.62
N THR A 15 -16.43 -18.00 -21.47
CA THR A 15 -15.33 -17.13 -21.02
C THR A 15 -16.01 -15.97 -20.29
N VAL A 16 -15.90 -15.95 -18.96
CA VAL A 16 -16.30 -14.81 -18.14
C VAL A 16 -15.39 -13.66 -18.54
N SER A 17 -15.86 -12.82 -19.47
CA SER A 17 -15.17 -11.60 -19.84
C SER A 17 -15.22 -10.66 -18.63
N PHE A 18 -14.08 -10.43 -17.98
CA PHE A 18 -13.93 -9.48 -16.89
C PHE A 18 -13.97 -8.06 -17.44
N CYS A 19 -15.10 -7.61 -17.89
CA CYS A 19 -15.28 -6.24 -18.38
C CYS A 19 -15.49 -5.33 -17.15
N GLN A 20 -14.43 -4.69 -16.68
CA GLN A 20 -14.46 -3.65 -15.66
C GLN A 20 -14.54 -2.30 -16.36
N LYS A 21 -15.31 -1.37 -15.80
CA LYS A 21 -15.28 0.02 -16.25
C LYS A 21 -14.16 0.75 -15.54
N ILE A 22 -13.16 1.21 -16.29
CA ILE A 22 -12.05 1.99 -15.77
C ILE A 22 -12.29 3.46 -16.13
N GLU A 23 -12.37 4.31 -15.12
CA GLU A 23 -12.54 5.75 -15.27
C GLU A 23 -11.30 6.47 -14.78
N THR A 24 -10.76 7.39 -15.58
CA THR A 24 -9.71 8.32 -15.14
C THR A 24 -10.35 9.65 -14.80
N VAL A 25 -10.10 10.16 -13.59
CA VAL A 25 -10.68 11.40 -13.08
C VAL A 25 -9.57 12.35 -12.66
N TYR A 26 -9.49 13.47 -13.34
CA TYR A 26 -8.58 14.57 -13.01
C TYR A 26 -9.35 15.57 -12.17
N LEU A 27 -8.84 15.90 -10.97
CA LEU A 27 -9.43 16.90 -10.09
C LEU A 27 -8.88 18.29 -10.38
N ASP A 28 -7.66 18.36 -10.89
CA ASP A 28 -7.11 19.56 -11.52
C ASP A 28 -6.95 19.33 -13.02
N LYS A 29 -7.71 20.08 -13.83
CA LYS A 29 -7.64 19.97 -15.30
C LYS A 29 -6.34 20.55 -15.88
N LYS A 30 -5.60 21.35 -15.09
CA LYS A 30 -4.35 21.99 -15.52
C LYS A 30 -3.13 21.12 -15.22
N ASP A 31 -3.23 20.20 -14.26
CA ASP A 31 -2.16 19.27 -13.90
C ASP A 31 -2.66 17.83 -13.94
N SER A 32 -2.24 17.10 -14.97
CA SER A 32 -2.57 15.69 -15.15
C SER A 32 -1.61 14.75 -14.41
N THR A 33 -0.60 15.26 -13.72
CA THR A 33 0.46 14.48 -13.05
C THR A 33 0.19 14.28 -11.57
N ALA A 34 -0.72 15.07 -11.00
CA ALA A 34 -1.11 15.00 -9.59
C ALA A 34 -2.61 15.25 -9.42
N ASN A 35 -3.13 15.04 -8.21
CA ASN A 35 -4.52 15.30 -7.86
C ASN A 35 -5.52 14.64 -8.82
N MET A 36 -5.34 13.35 -9.05
CA MET A 36 -6.17 12.53 -9.93
C MET A 36 -6.38 11.14 -9.34
N TYR A 37 -7.32 10.39 -9.90
CA TYR A 37 -7.45 8.97 -9.59
C TYR A 37 -7.98 8.16 -10.76
N ILE A 38 -7.72 6.85 -10.72
CA ILE A 38 -8.43 5.86 -11.50
C ILE A 38 -9.46 5.19 -10.61
N ALA A 39 -10.69 5.07 -11.12
CA ALA A 39 -11.73 4.26 -10.52
C ALA A 39 -11.95 3.00 -11.35
N VAL A 40 -11.83 1.83 -10.71
CA VAL A 40 -12.23 0.55 -11.27
C VAL A 40 -13.61 0.19 -10.71
N VAL A 41 -14.63 0.43 -11.51
CA VAL A 41 -16.03 0.24 -11.13
C VAL A 41 -16.47 -1.18 -11.46
N PRO A 42 -17.19 -1.89 -10.56
CA PRO A 42 -17.77 -3.20 -10.85
C PRO A 42 -18.68 -3.15 -12.09
N GLN A 43 -18.64 -4.19 -12.91
CA GLN A 43 -19.32 -4.24 -14.21
C GLN A 43 -20.84 -4.01 -14.12
N ASN A 44 -21.47 -4.58 -13.09
CA ASN A 44 -22.91 -4.47 -12.87
C ASN A 44 -23.32 -3.10 -12.28
N GLY A 45 -22.36 -2.20 -12.03
CA GLY A 45 -22.59 -0.89 -11.40
C GLY A 45 -22.97 -0.95 -9.91
N GLN A 46 -23.14 -2.13 -9.34
CA GLN A 46 -23.43 -2.29 -7.92
C GLN A 46 -22.14 -2.13 -7.10
N ILE A 47 -22.15 -1.25 -6.11
CA ILE A 47 -21.03 -1.03 -5.21
C ILE A 47 -21.49 -1.36 -3.78
N ASN A 48 -20.93 -2.41 -3.20
CA ASN A 48 -21.23 -2.84 -1.83
C ASN A 48 -20.26 -2.24 -0.82
N SER A 49 -19.00 -2.05 -1.22
CA SER A 49 -17.93 -1.44 -0.44
C SER A 49 -16.91 -0.78 -1.37
N PHE A 50 -15.94 -0.08 -0.82
CA PHE A 50 -14.91 0.57 -1.62
C PHE A 50 -13.55 0.49 -0.96
N LYS A 51 -12.52 0.57 -1.78
CA LYS A 51 -11.14 0.59 -1.30
C LYS A 51 -10.28 1.58 -2.07
N PHE A 52 -9.29 2.11 -1.36
CA PHE A 52 -8.19 2.87 -1.95
C PHE A 52 -6.93 2.00 -1.99
N LEU A 53 -6.22 2.06 -3.11
CA LEU A 53 -4.92 1.42 -3.30
C LEU A 53 -3.88 2.50 -3.60
N LEU A 54 -2.92 2.68 -2.71
CA LEU A 54 -1.82 3.62 -2.90
C LEU A 54 -0.56 2.89 -3.35
N ASP A 55 0.05 3.37 -4.42
CA ASP A 55 1.26 2.78 -4.97
C ASP A 55 2.54 3.30 -4.29
N GLY A 56 3.66 2.68 -4.63
CA GLY A 56 4.98 3.01 -4.13
C GLY A 56 5.47 4.39 -4.59
N PHE A 57 6.61 4.79 -4.02
CA PHE A 57 7.25 6.07 -4.31
C PHE A 57 7.64 6.20 -5.78
N GLY A 58 7.41 7.39 -6.35
CA GLY A 58 7.82 7.71 -7.72
C GLY A 58 6.93 7.11 -8.82
N ASN A 59 5.78 6.52 -8.49
CA ASN A 59 4.84 6.09 -9.50
C ASN A 59 3.99 7.27 -10.01
N TYR A 60 4.22 7.64 -11.27
CA TYR A 60 3.53 8.76 -11.94
C TYR A 60 2.27 8.33 -12.69
N SER A 61 2.00 7.02 -12.77
CA SER A 61 0.84 6.50 -13.50
C SER A 61 0.05 5.48 -12.68
N PRO A 62 -1.14 5.82 -12.20
CA PRO A 62 -1.99 4.86 -11.49
C PRO A 62 -2.37 3.64 -12.35
N LYS A 63 -2.21 3.72 -13.69
CA LYS A 63 -2.43 2.59 -14.62
C LYS A 63 -1.40 1.49 -14.43
N ASP A 64 -0.19 1.84 -14.00
CA ASP A 64 0.89 0.86 -13.81
C ASP A 64 0.54 -0.11 -12.69
N LEU A 65 -0.17 0.34 -11.66
CA LEU A 65 -0.67 -0.53 -10.60
C LEU A 65 -1.61 -1.62 -11.15
N LEU A 66 -2.43 -1.31 -12.16
CA LEU A 66 -3.31 -2.30 -12.80
C LEU A 66 -2.53 -3.42 -13.50
N ILE A 67 -1.25 -3.18 -13.84
CA ILE A 67 -0.35 -4.18 -14.41
C ILE A 67 0.33 -4.99 -13.31
N GLN A 68 0.68 -4.33 -12.19
CA GLN A 68 1.44 -4.95 -11.10
C GLN A 68 0.63 -5.96 -10.29
N THR A 69 -0.69 -5.75 -10.16
CA THR A 69 -1.56 -6.63 -9.36
C THR A 69 -2.96 -6.76 -9.92
N ASP A 70 -3.57 -7.92 -9.73
CA ASP A 70 -4.97 -8.19 -10.10
C ASP A 70 -5.97 -7.88 -8.97
N LEU A 71 -5.54 -7.25 -7.87
CA LEU A 71 -6.40 -6.87 -6.74
C LEU A 71 -7.67 -6.11 -7.16
N HIS A 72 -7.56 -5.27 -8.18
CA HIS A 72 -8.69 -4.50 -8.70
C HIS A 72 -9.72 -5.39 -9.42
N LYS A 73 -9.27 -6.47 -10.10
CA LYS A 73 -10.16 -7.42 -10.79
C LYS A 73 -10.97 -8.24 -9.80
N TYR A 74 -10.30 -8.84 -8.81
CA TYR A 74 -10.96 -9.63 -7.78
C TYR A 74 -11.87 -8.79 -6.88
N ALA A 75 -11.49 -7.55 -6.61
CA ALA A 75 -12.35 -6.60 -5.91
C ALA A 75 -13.65 -6.32 -6.67
N ALA A 76 -13.55 -6.05 -7.98
CA ALA A 76 -14.73 -5.77 -8.80
C ALA A 76 -15.70 -6.96 -8.86
N GLN A 77 -15.19 -8.22 -8.82
CA GLN A 77 -16.03 -9.43 -8.72
C GLN A 77 -16.84 -9.48 -7.43
N GLN A 78 -16.34 -8.88 -6.35
CA GLN A 78 -17.01 -8.78 -5.06
C GLN A 78 -17.80 -7.46 -4.89
N ASN A 79 -18.05 -6.75 -5.99
CA ASN A 79 -18.71 -5.44 -5.98
C ASN A 79 -17.99 -4.39 -5.12
N ILE A 80 -16.66 -4.44 -5.06
CA ILE A 80 -15.81 -3.48 -4.37
C ILE A 80 -15.26 -2.48 -5.40
N LEU A 81 -15.66 -1.21 -5.28
CA LEU A 81 -15.05 -0.12 -6.04
C LEU A 81 -13.58 0.05 -5.64
N THR A 82 -12.69 0.07 -6.61
CA THR A 82 -11.26 0.33 -6.35
C THR A 82 -10.87 1.72 -6.85
N ILE A 83 -10.25 2.51 -5.99
CA ILE A 83 -9.71 3.84 -6.30
C ILE A 83 -8.18 3.80 -6.19
N ILE A 84 -7.49 4.25 -7.24
CA ILE A 84 -6.04 4.33 -7.29
C ILE A 84 -5.66 5.80 -7.51
N PRO A 85 -5.27 6.53 -6.45
CA PRO A 85 -5.00 7.96 -6.54
C PRO A 85 -3.53 8.28 -6.82
N ILE A 86 -3.30 9.47 -7.40
CA ILE A 86 -2.13 10.30 -7.15
C ILE A 86 -2.60 11.50 -6.35
N LEU A 87 -2.05 11.67 -5.16
CA LEU A 87 -2.44 12.75 -4.26
C LEU A 87 -2.02 14.13 -4.81
N LYS A 88 -2.65 15.17 -4.31
CA LYS A 88 -2.35 16.57 -4.64
C LYS A 88 -0.87 16.95 -4.42
N THR A 89 -0.21 16.30 -3.47
CA THR A 89 1.22 16.49 -3.21
C THR A 89 2.13 15.85 -4.25
N GLY A 90 1.57 14.97 -5.11
CA GLY A 90 2.30 14.27 -6.16
C GLY A 90 3.00 12.97 -5.71
N PRO A 91 3.58 12.23 -6.67
CA PRO A 91 4.11 10.88 -6.41
C PRO A 91 5.48 10.85 -5.71
N LEU A 92 6.12 12.00 -5.53
CA LEU A 92 7.43 12.12 -4.88
C LEU A 92 7.35 12.47 -3.39
N TYR A 93 6.16 12.43 -2.77
CA TYR A 93 5.98 12.60 -1.34
C TYR A 93 5.79 11.24 -0.66
N PHE A 94 6.22 11.13 0.60
CA PHE A 94 6.05 9.90 1.37
C PHE A 94 4.62 9.69 1.85
N GLY A 95 3.78 10.71 1.71
CA GLY A 95 2.37 10.60 2.02
C GLY A 95 2.03 10.54 3.51
N SER A 96 3.01 10.55 4.40
CA SER A 96 2.79 10.51 5.86
C SER A 96 2.80 11.89 6.52
N ASP A 97 3.10 12.93 5.76
CA ASP A 97 3.03 14.33 6.21
C ASP A 97 1.59 14.84 6.27
N THR A 98 1.37 15.93 7.03
CA THR A 98 0.04 16.49 7.24
C THR A 98 -0.67 16.89 5.94
N THR A 99 0.05 17.48 4.98
CA THR A 99 -0.55 17.94 3.72
C THR A 99 -1.03 16.78 2.86
N SER A 100 -0.21 15.74 2.74
CA SER A 100 -0.57 14.51 2.02
C SER A 100 -1.76 13.79 2.69
N GLN A 101 -1.76 13.70 4.02
CA GLN A 101 -2.84 13.05 4.76
C GLN A 101 -4.17 13.80 4.66
N LEU A 102 -4.16 15.15 4.67
CA LEU A 102 -5.34 15.96 4.42
C LEU A 102 -5.83 15.80 2.97
N SER A 103 -4.92 15.78 2.00
CA SER A 103 -5.27 15.52 0.60
C SER A 103 -5.92 14.15 0.40
N LEU A 104 -5.41 13.11 1.07
CA LEU A 104 -6.01 11.78 1.03
C LEU A 104 -7.41 11.77 1.66
N LYS A 105 -7.59 12.43 2.81
CA LYS A 105 -8.89 12.56 3.48
C LYS A 105 -9.91 13.24 2.55
N GLU A 106 -9.56 14.42 2.01
CA GLU A 106 -10.41 15.16 1.07
C GLU A 106 -10.82 14.32 -0.14
N LEU A 107 -9.87 13.56 -0.69
CA LEU A 107 -10.14 12.69 -1.84
C LEU A 107 -11.07 11.53 -1.48
N ILE A 108 -10.91 10.90 -0.32
CA ILE A 108 -11.81 9.84 0.14
C ILE A 108 -13.23 10.37 0.31
N GLU A 109 -13.40 11.54 0.92
CA GLU A 109 -14.71 12.19 1.11
C GLU A 109 -15.35 12.57 -0.24
N LEU A 110 -14.57 13.11 -1.18
CA LEU A 110 -15.03 13.43 -2.53
C LEU A 110 -15.49 12.18 -3.29
N VAL A 111 -14.72 11.10 -3.25
CA VAL A 111 -15.08 9.82 -3.89
C VAL A 111 -16.34 9.24 -3.25
N ALA A 112 -16.43 9.26 -1.93
CA ALA A 112 -17.60 8.75 -1.22
C ALA A 112 -18.87 9.54 -1.57
N ALA A 113 -18.77 10.85 -1.75
CA ALA A 113 -19.89 11.68 -2.21
C ALA A 113 -20.26 11.35 -3.67
N LYS A 114 -19.25 11.30 -4.57
CA LYS A 114 -19.46 11.05 -6.01
C LYS A 114 -20.17 9.72 -6.30
N TYR A 115 -19.73 8.65 -5.60
CA TYR A 115 -20.25 7.30 -5.82
C TYR A 115 -21.34 6.90 -4.81
N LYS A 116 -21.80 7.82 -3.96
CA LYS A 116 -22.85 7.61 -2.93
C LYS A 116 -22.52 6.46 -1.98
N LEU A 117 -21.31 6.52 -1.37
CA LEU A 117 -20.74 5.45 -0.56
C LEU A 117 -20.94 5.65 0.96
N GLN A 118 -21.77 6.59 1.38
CA GLN A 118 -22.08 6.81 2.80
C GLN A 118 -22.63 5.53 3.42
N GLY A 119 -22.04 5.12 4.56
CA GLY A 119 -22.42 3.89 5.26
C GLY A 119 -21.93 2.58 4.61
N LYS A 120 -21.18 2.65 3.52
CA LYS A 120 -20.50 1.49 2.93
C LYS A 120 -19.18 1.19 3.63
N ASP A 121 -18.83 -0.08 3.67
CA ASP A 121 -17.52 -0.50 4.19
C ASP A 121 -16.38 0.09 3.37
N PHE A 122 -15.42 0.69 4.06
CA PHE A 122 -14.22 1.27 3.48
C PHE A 122 -12.98 0.47 3.85
N TYR A 123 -12.19 0.10 2.86
CA TYR A 123 -10.90 -0.54 3.02
C TYR A 123 -9.79 0.33 2.44
N ILE A 124 -8.59 0.26 3.00
CA ILE A 124 -7.46 1.00 2.48
C ILE A 124 -6.20 0.13 2.47
N GLY A 125 -5.44 0.21 1.40
CA GLY A 125 -4.19 -0.53 1.31
C GLY A 125 -3.18 0.13 0.40
N GLY A 126 -1.92 -0.30 0.52
CA GLY A 126 -0.86 0.25 -0.30
C GLY A 126 0.41 -0.57 -0.28
N PHE A 127 1.29 -0.25 -1.22
CA PHE A 127 2.59 -0.87 -1.39
C PHE A 127 3.69 0.11 -1.03
N SER A 128 4.75 -0.38 -0.37
CA SER A 128 5.94 0.44 -0.07
C SER A 128 5.54 1.74 0.65
N ILE A 129 5.92 2.89 0.15
CA ILE A 129 5.55 4.22 0.65
C ILE A 129 4.02 4.41 0.67
N GLY A 130 3.29 3.88 -0.32
CA GLY A 130 1.82 3.88 -0.27
C GLY A 130 1.28 3.10 0.93
N GLY A 131 1.95 2.01 1.31
CA GLY A 131 1.65 1.27 2.54
C GLY A 131 1.88 2.11 3.80
N THR A 132 2.97 2.87 3.85
CA THR A 132 3.23 3.85 4.93
C THR A 132 2.11 4.88 5.04
N CYS A 133 1.72 5.44 3.89
CA CYS A 133 0.67 6.47 3.80
C CYS A 133 -0.68 5.96 4.32
N VAL A 134 -1.10 4.73 3.97
CA VAL A 134 -2.40 4.19 4.38
C VAL A 134 -2.44 3.79 5.85
N VAL A 135 -1.34 3.28 6.41
CA VAL A 135 -1.27 3.01 7.84
C VAL A 135 -1.39 4.32 8.61
N LYS A 136 -0.64 5.36 8.20
CA LYS A 136 -0.72 6.70 8.81
C LYS A 136 -2.11 7.31 8.70
N TYR A 137 -2.77 7.20 7.55
CA TYR A 137 -4.15 7.65 7.38
C TYR A 137 -5.08 6.97 8.39
N SER A 138 -4.93 5.66 8.57
CA SER A 138 -5.81 4.88 9.44
C SER A 138 -5.69 5.30 10.90
N GLU A 139 -4.46 5.57 11.36
CA GLU A 139 -4.21 6.13 12.69
C GLU A 139 -4.94 7.46 12.89
N LEU A 140 -4.74 8.40 11.94
CA LEU A 140 -5.31 9.73 12.00
C LEU A 140 -6.84 9.70 11.87
N ALA A 141 -7.38 8.82 11.03
CA ALA A 141 -8.82 8.70 10.83
C ALA A 141 -9.54 8.21 12.10
N ILE A 142 -8.90 7.32 12.86
CA ILE A 142 -9.44 6.82 14.12
C ILE A 142 -9.23 7.85 15.23
N GLN A 143 -8.01 8.36 15.37
CA GLN A 143 -7.65 9.33 16.40
C GLN A 143 -8.49 10.61 16.33
N ASN A 144 -8.71 11.13 15.12
CA ASN A 144 -9.46 12.36 14.89
C ASN A 144 -10.94 12.14 14.57
N ASN A 145 -11.42 10.91 14.72
CA ASN A 145 -12.82 10.53 14.49
C ASN A 145 -13.37 10.99 13.13
N TYR A 146 -12.63 10.72 12.03
CA TYR A 146 -13.08 11.08 10.68
C TYR A 146 -14.41 10.41 10.35
N SER A 147 -15.20 11.04 9.48
CA SER A 147 -16.50 10.53 9.02
C SER A 147 -16.40 9.20 8.27
N ILE A 148 -15.26 8.97 7.60
CA ILE A 148 -14.97 7.73 6.86
C ILE A 148 -13.67 7.14 7.43
N LYS A 149 -13.82 6.02 8.14
CA LYS A 149 -12.72 5.28 8.76
C LYS A 149 -12.54 3.94 8.07
N PRO A 150 -11.31 3.46 7.90
CA PRO A 150 -11.11 2.14 7.33
C PRO A 150 -11.61 1.05 8.29
N LYS A 151 -12.39 0.12 7.74
CA LYS A 151 -12.84 -1.10 8.42
C LYS A 151 -11.70 -2.10 8.55
N ALA A 152 -10.81 -2.14 7.56
CA ALA A 152 -9.57 -2.90 7.58
C ALA A 152 -8.48 -2.21 6.75
N VAL A 153 -7.23 -2.46 7.12
CA VAL A 153 -6.03 -1.87 6.53
C VAL A 153 -5.09 -2.97 6.09
N PHE A 154 -4.49 -2.85 4.91
CA PHE A 154 -3.35 -3.71 4.56
C PHE A 154 -2.20 -2.89 3.98
N ALA A 155 -0.97 -3.38 4.21
CA ALA A 155 0.20 -2.77 3.63
C ALA A 155 1.19 -3.83 3.14
N ILE A 156 1.70 -3.63 1.93
CA ILE A 156 2.62 -4.55 1.28
C ILE A 156 4.02 -3.94 1.36
N ASP A 157 4.84 -4.54 2.18
CA ASP A 157 6.24 -4.20 2.45
C ASP A 157 6.53 -2.71 2.71
N PRO A 158 5.76 -2.04 3.62
CA PRO A 158 5.92 -0.63 3.93
C PRO A 158 7.15 -0.35 4.82
N PRO A 159 7.93 0.72 4.61
CA PRO A 159 8.76 1.29 5.66
C PRO A 159 7.86 2.03 6.66
N LEU A 160 7.97 1.72 7.95
CA LEU A 160 7.07 2.28 8.97
C LEU A 160 7.76 3.22 9.95
N ASP A 161 9.07 3.06 10.16
CA ASP A 161 9.89 3.91 11.04
C ASP A 161 10.90 4.73 10.23
N TRP A 162 10.61 6.02 10.06
CA TRP A 162 11.49 6.92 9.31
C TRP A 162 12.85 7.13 9.98
N GLN A 163 12.93 7.06 11.30
CA GLN A 163 14.21 7.19 12.03
C GLN A 163 15.09 5.98 11.75
N ARG A 164 14.53 4.76 11.88
CA ARG A 164 15.27 3.54 11.56
C ARG A 164 15.69 3.55 10.09
N PHE A 165 14.77 3.86 9.17
CA PHE A 165 15.04 3.86 7.73
C PHE A 165 16.14 4.87 7.37
N TYR A 166 16.10 6.09 7.93
CA TYR A 166 17.14 7.09 7.75
C TYR A 166 18.52 6.60 8.22
N ASN A 167 18.59 6.05 9.43
CA ASN A 167 19.84 5.57 10.00
C ASN A 167 20.41 4.36 9.22
N ALA A 168 19.53 3.46 8.78
CA ALA A 168 19.91 2.33 7.94
C ALA A 168 20.40 2.77 6.55
N ALA A 169 19.77 3.76 5.93
CA ALA A 169 20.23 4.35 4.69
C ALA A 169 21.62 4.99 4.82
N LYS A 170 21.86 5.77 5.90
CA LYS A 170 23.20 6.30 6.20
C LYS A 170 24.23 5.20 6.39
N ARG A 171 23.85 4.10 7.04
CA ARG A 171 24.75 2.94 7.20
C ARG A 171 25.09 2.31 5.83
N VAL A 172 24.12 2.14 4.94
CA VAL A 172 24.35 1.61 3.59
C VAL A 172 25.36 2.51 2.84
N VAL A 173 25.15 3.83 2.86
CA VAL A 173 26.12 4.77 2.24
C VAL A 173 27.53 4.61 2.83
N ARG A 174 27.65 4.53 4.15
CA ARG A 174 28.95 4.37 4.83
C ARG A 174 29.67 3.07 4.45
N LEU A 175 28.92 1.99 4.19
CA LEU A 175 29.48 0.68 3.83
C LEU A 175 29.75 0.53 2.33
N SER A 176 29.24 1.44 1.51
CA SER A 176 29.46 1.40 0.06
C SER A 176 30.90 1.81 -0.28
N TYR A 177 31.47 1.18 -1.29
CA TYR A 177 32.77 1.62 -1.83
C TYR A 177 32.63 3.02 -2.47
N PRO A 178 33.69 3.83 -2.43
CA PRO A 178 33.71 5.14 -3.10
C PRO A 178 33.28 5.02 -4.57
N GLY A 179 32.32 5.85 -4.98
CA GLY A 179 31.76 5.84 -6.35
C GLY A 179 30.72 4.73 -6.64
N GLN A 180 30.40 3.87 -5.66
CA GLN A 180 29.41 2.80 -5.82
C GLN A 180 28.17 2.98 -4.92
N VAL A 181 27.98 4.17 -4.37
CA VAL A 181 26.79 4.47 -3.57
C VAL A 181 25.56 4.46 -4.45
N ASN A 182 24.54 3.73 -4.02
CA ASN A 182 23.25 3.72 -4.71
C ASN A 182 22.60 5.10 -4.61
N GLU A 183 22.36 5.76 -5.75
CA GLU A 183 21.75 7.09 -5.84
C GLU A 183 20.36 7.15 -5.19
N GLU A 184 19.58 6.07 -5.28
CA GLU A 184 18.29 5.96 -4.63
C GLU A 184 18.42 6.11 -3.09
N VAL A 185 19.41 5.48 -2.49
CA VAL A 185 19.63 5.55 -1.03
C VAL A 185 20.01 6.97 -0.62
N THR A 186 20.89 7.61 -1.37
CA THR A 186 21.28 9.01 -1.13
C THR A 186 20.10 9.94 -1.28
N TYR A 187 19.31 9.75 -2.33
CA TYR A 187 18.08 10.52 -2.55
C TYR A 187 17.10 10.37 -1.38
N MET A 188 16.89 9.13 -0.89
CA MET A 188 15.99 8.87 0.24
C MET A 188 16.44 9.57 1.53
N ILE A 189 17.74 9.60 1.81
CA ILE A 189 18.28 10.36 2.97
C ILE A 189 17.90 11.83 2.87
N GLU A 190 18.19 12.48 1.74
CA GLU A 190 17.91 13.90 1.56
C GLU A 190 16.39 14.17 1.54
N ARG A 191 15.60 13.25 0.97
CA ARG A 191 14.15 13.37 0.95
C ARG A 191 13.57 13.28 2.36
N ILE A 192 14.01 12.33 3.18
CA ILE A 192 13.58 12.21 4.58
C ILE A 192 13.94 13.49 5.35
N LYS A 193 15.17 13.99 5.23
CA LYS A 193 15.58 15.24 5.88
C LYS A 193 14.67 16.40 5.50
N LYS A 194 14.33 16.52 4.22
CA LYS A 194 13.44 17.56 3.73
C LYS A 194 12.04 17.47 4.31
N GLU A 195 11.43 16.29 4.31
CA GLU A 195 10.05 16.09 4.79
C GLU A 195 9.96 16.19 6.34
N MET A 196 11.00 15.73 7.05
CA MET A 196 11.06 15.82 8.51
C MET A 196 11.56 17.18 9.02
N GLY A 197 12.12 18.01 8.13
CA GLY A 197 12.70 19.30 8.49
C GLY A 197 14.02 19.19 9.26
N GLY A 198 14.73 18.06 9.14
CA GLY A 198 16.01 17.81 9.81
C GLY A 198 16.38 16.34 9.88
N THR A 199 17.30 16.02 10.76
CA THR A 199 17.73 14.64 11.06
C THR A 199 17.02 14.12 12.32
N PRO A 200 17.10 12.82 12.64
CA PRO A 200 16.53 12.30 13.90
C PRO A 200 17.02 13.04 15.14
N GLU A 201 18.27 13.51 15.14
CA GLU A 201 18.86 14.24 16.27
C GLU A 201 18.28 15.66 16.42
N THR A 202 17.85 16.29 15.31
CA THR A 202 17.39 17.70 15.31
C THR A 202 15.87 17.85 15.21
N ALA A 203 15.15 16.81 14.74
CA ALA A 203 13.72 16.85 14.44
C ALA A 203 12.95 15.61 14.94
N LEU A 204 13.40 14.96 16.03
CA LEU A 204 12.87 13.67 16.51
C LEU A 204 11.34 13.65 16.61
N LYS A 205 10.73 14.71 17.11
CA LYS A 205 9.27 14.82 17.23
C LYS A 205 8.55 14.72 15.89
N LYS A 206 9.16 15.24 14.80
CA LYS A 206 8.62 15.12 13.44
C LYS A 206 8.74 13.69 12.92
N PHE A 207 9.84 13.01 13.22
CA PHE A 207 9.99 11.59 12.92
C PHE A 207 8.89 10.76 13.59
N TYR A 208 8.63 10.96 14.89
CA TYR A 208 7.53 10.27 15.59
C TYR A 208 6.15 10.60 15.01
N ASN A 209 5.88 11.87 14.74
CA ASN A 209 4.57 12.29 14.24
C ASN A 209 4.27 11.76 12.83
N ASN A 210 5.30 11.66 11.98
CA ASN A 210 5.12 11.26 10.58
C ASN A 210 5.35 9.74 10.36
N SER A 211 6.02 9.04 11.27
CA SER A 211 6.14 7.59 11.22
C SER A 211 4.83 6.92 11.65
N PRO A 212 4.33 5.92 10.90
CA PRO A 212 3.26 5.07 11.41
C PRO A 212 3.65 4.25 12.63
N TYR A 213 4.94 3.96 12.78
CA TYR A 213 5.51 3.26 13.90
C TYR A 213 6.91 3.81 14.20
N SER A 214 7.32 3.80 15.45
CA SER A 214 8.70 4.17 15.83
C SER A 214 9.18 3.33 17.00
N PHE A 215 10.27 2.61 16.81
CA PHE A 215 10.94 1.82 17.85
C PHE A 215 11.28 2.61 19.10
N SER A 216 11.65 3.87 18.92
CA SER A 216 12.11 4.73 20.00
C SER A 216 10.99 5.52 20.68
N ASP A 217 9.75 5.49 20.15
CA ASP A 217 8.58 6.10 20.80
C ASP A 217 7.99 5.15 21.85
N THR A 218 8.46 5.29 23.09
CA THR A 218 7.97 4.50 24.22
C THR A 218 6.52 4.80 24.60
N THR A 219 5.93 5.86 24.05
CA THR A 219 4.51 6.20 24.28
C THR A 219 3.58 5.39 23.38
N GLN A 220 4.07 4.82 22.29
CA GLN A 220 3.28 4.09 21.29
C GLN A 220 2.12 4.89 20.71
N SER A 221 2.26 6.23 20.70
CA SER A 221 1.17 7.14 20.39
C SER A 221 0.59 6.97 18.98
N ALA A 222 1.44 6.58 18.01
CA ALA A 222 1.03 6.35 16.63
C ALA A 222 0.12 5.13 16.50
N ILE A 223 0.50 3.98 17.08
CA ILE A 223 -0.20 2.71 16.87
C ILE A 223 -1.40 2.49 17.81
N LYS A 224 -1.48 3.17 18.95
CA LYS A 224 -2.61 3.03 19.90
C LYS A 224 -3.99 3.20 19.27
N PRO A 225 -4.23 4.12 18.32
CA PRO A 225 -5.52 4.20 17.62
C PRO A 225 -5.92 2.90 16.91
N LEU A 226 -4.95 2.10 16.46
CA LEU A 226 -5.18 0.88 15.67
C LEU A 226 -5.50 -0.37 16.50
N ILE A 227 -5.60 -0.30 17.82
CA ILE A 227 -5.79 -1.47 18.71
C ILE A 227 -7.00 -2.34 18.32
N LYS A 228 -8.05 -1.74 17.74
CA LYS A 228 -9.26 -2.46 17.34
C LYS A 228 -9.41 -2.61 15.82
N THR A 229 -8.44 -2.12 15.06
CA THR A 229 -8.52 -2.12 13.60
C THR A 229 -7.84 -3.36 13.03
N PRO A 230 -8.53 -4.18 12.24
CA PRO A 230 -7.89 -5.26 11.48
C PRO A 230 -6.80 -4.70 10.58
N ILE A 231 -5.57 -5.16 10.77
CA ILE A 231 -4.42 -4.74 9.99
C ILE A 231 -3.60 -5.94 9.53
N MET A 232 -3.32 -6.01 8.23
CA MET A 232 -2.48 -7.03 7.62
C MET A 232 -1.26 -6.39 6.99
N ILE A 233 -0.08 -6.82 7.39
CA ILE A 233 1.17 -6.46 6.71
C ILE A 233 1.71 -7.69 6.01
N ILE A 234 2.15 -7.54 4.76
CA ILE A 234 2.67 -8.61 3.92
C ILE A 234 4.08 -8.24 3.50
N SER A 235 5.05 -9.13 3.71
CA SER A 235 6.44 -8.91 3.35
C SER A 235 7.10 -10.18 2.78
N GLU A 236 8.16 -9.99 2.00
CA GLU A 236 9.02 -11.07 1.54
C GLU A 236 10.48 -10.77 1.92
N PRO A 237 10.92 -11.13 3.13
CA PRO A 237 12.25 -10.83 3.63
C PRO A 237 13.31 -11.80 3.09
N ASP A 238 13.46 -11.87 1.77
CA ASP A 238 14.47 -12.70 1.10
C ASP A 238 15.88 -12.10 1.29
N ILE A 239 16.44 -12.34 2.46
CA ILE A 239 17.72 -11.73 2.85
C ILE A 239 18.88 -12.13 1.93
N GLN A 240 18.85 -13.35 1.36
CA GLN A 240 19.90 -13.79 0.44
C GLN A 240 19.86 -13.00 -0.87
N TRP A 241 18.66 -12.73 -1.36
CA TRP A 241 18.48 -11.88 -2.53
C TRP A 241 18.96 -10.45 -2.24
N TRP A 242 18.56 -9.86 -1.12
CA TRP A 242 18.94 -8.50 -0.74
C TRP A 242 20.44 -8.34 -0.59
N LEU A 243 21.11 -9.27 0.12
CA LEU A 243 22.57 -9.26 0.27
C LEU A 243 23.26 -9.39 -1.09
N SER A 244 22.86 -10.35 -1.92
CA SER A 244 23.55 -10.64 -3.18
C SER A 244 23.29 -9.61 -4.27
N LYS A 245 22.12 -8.98 -4.32
CA LYS A 245 21.71 -8.07 -5.40
C LYS A 245 21.83 -6.59 -5.04
N ARG A 246 21.79 -6.24 -3.75
CA ARG A 246 21.75 -4.85 -3.29
C ARG A 246 22.75 -4.54 -2.18
N GLY A 247 23.37 -5.55 -1.55
CA GLY A 247 24.23 -5.36 -0.38
C GLY A 247 23.44 -4.90 0.86
N TYR A 248 22.14 -5.18 0.92
CA TYR A 248 21.26 -4.80 2.02
C TYR A 248 21.05 -5.97 2.96
N ASP A 249 21.15 -5.70 4.25
CA ASP A 249 20.86 -6.66 5.31
C ASP A 249 19.54 -6.32 6.04
N TYR A 250 19.21 -7.06 7.09
CA TYR A 250 17.98 -6.85 7.86
C TYR A 250 17.87 -5.43 8.43
N SER A 251 18.95 -4.70 8.66
CA SER A 251 18.86 -3.34 9.17
C SER A 251 18.25 -2.35 8.19
N TYR A 252 18.31 -2.64 6.88
CA TYR A 252 17.79 -1.77 5.83
C TYR A 252 16.40 -2.18 5.34
N ILE A 253 16.12 -3.48 5.23
CA ILE A 253 14.82 -3.96 4.72
C ILE A 253 13.69 -3.71 5.70
N ASN A 254 12.47 -3.61 5.18
CA ASN A 254 11.32 -3.09 5.93
C ASN A 254 10.72 -4.06 6.96
N ILE A 255 11.01 -5.36 6.87
CA ILE A 255 10.45 -6.38 7.76
C ILE A 255 10.69 -6.07 9.25
N THR A 256 11.75 -5.37 9.57
CA THR A 256 12.13 -5.03 10.95
C THR A 256 11.06 -4.18 11.64
N ASP A 257 10.62 -3.09 10.97
CA ASP A 257 9.57 -2.21 11.50
C ASP A 257 8.22 -2.92 11.53
N GLN A 258 7.96 -3.68 10.49
CA GLN A 258 6.69 -4.37 10.28
C GLN A 258 6.45 -5.41 11.38
N ALA A 259 7.47 -6.22 11.65
CA ALA A 259 7.40 -7.23 12.70
C ALA A 259 7.26 -6.60 14.09
N ALA A 260 7.99 -5.51 14.35
CA ALA A 260 7.91 -4.81 15.61
C ALA A 260 6.55 -4.16 15.83
N MET A 261 6.02 -3.44 14.82
CA MET A 261 4.69 -2.84 14.89
C MET A 261 3.60 -3.87 15.18
N ILE A 262 3.58 -4.99 14.44
CA ILE A 262 2.56 -6.03 14.64
C ILE A 262 2.70 -6.66 16.03
N ASN A 263 3.91 -6.97 16.48
CA ASN A 263 4.15 -7.51 17.82
C ASN A 263 3.63 -6.55 18.93
N GLU A 264 3.89 -5.25 18.79
CA GLU A 264 3.40 -4.28 19.77
C GLU A 264 1.87 -4.12 19.72
N LEU A 265 1.26 -4.07 18.53
CA LEU A 265 -0.20 -4.05 18.40
C LEU A 265 -0.86 -5.26 19.06
N GLN A 266 -0.30 -6.46 18.87
CA GLN A 266 -0.80 -7.68 19.52
C GLN A 266 -0.66 -7.60 21.06
N ARG A 267 0.46 -7.08 21.57
CA ARG A 267 0.66 -6.85 23.01
C ARG A 267 -0.30 -5.79 23.57
N LEU A 268 -0.72 -4.82 22.77
CA LEU A 268 -1.74 -3.83 23.12
C LEU A 268 -3.17 -4.38 23.03
N GLY A 269 -3.35 -5.64 22.60
CA GLY A 269 -4.63 -6.33 22.53
C GLY A 269 -5.30 -6.32 21.15
N ASN A 270 -4.59 -6.00 20.07
CA ASN A 270 -5.10 -6.17 18.72
C ASN A 270 -4.88 -7.61 18.23
N ASP A 271 -5.88 -8.48 18.42
CA ASP A 271 -5.88 -9.89 17.97
C ASP A 271 -6.06 -10.04 16.44
N LYS A 272 -6.37 -8.93 15.72
CA LYS A 272 -6.51 -8.87 14.26
C LYS A 272 -5.33 -8.23 13.55
N ALA A 273 -4.26 -7.92 14.28
CA ALA A 273 -3.01 -7.45 13.68
C ALA A 273 -2.17 -8.66 13.25
N ILE A 274 -1.91 -8.81 11.95
CA ILE A 274 -1.20 -9.95 11.39
C ILE A 274 -0.05 -9.53 10.47
N LEU A 275 1.06 -10.26 10.57
CA LEU A 275 2.17 -10.20 9.63
C LEU A 275 2.21 -11.49 8.83
N ILE A 276 2.16 -11.37 7.51
CA ILE A 276 2.33 -12.48 6.57
C ILE A 276 3.69 -12.34 5.90
N THR A 277 4.51 -13.38 6.02
CA THR A 277 5.76 -13.47 5.25
C THR A 277 5.60 -14.46 4.11
N THR A 278 6.09 -14.08 2.93
CA THR A 278 6.06 -14.94 1.74
C THR A 278 7.47 -15.32 1.30
N THR A 279 7.56 -16.31 0.42
CA THR A 279 8.83 -16.79 -0.13
C THR A 279 8.65 -17.04 -1.63
N ASN A 280 9.55 -16.50 -2.44
CA ASN A 280 9.57 -16.65 -3.90
C ASN A 280 8.28 -16.20 -4.62
N LYS A 281 7.56 -15.20 -4.05
CA LYS A 281 6.36 -14.60 -4.64
C LYS A 281 6.64 -13.25 -5.31
N GLY A 282 7.75 -12.60 -4.95
CA GLY A 282 8.09 -11.26 -5.42
C GLY A 282 8.58 -11.23 -6.87
N PHE A 283 7.75 -10.70 -7.78
CA PHE A 283 8.08 -10.47 -9.17
C PHE A 283 7.45 -9.16 -9.66
N ARG A 284 8.24 -8.31 -10.31
CA ARG A 284 7.76 -7.06 -10.91
C ARG A 284 7.32 -7.28 -12.35
N LYS A 285 6.11 -6.85 -12.68
CA LYS A 285 5.60 -6.88 -14.05
C LYS A 285 5.99 -5.58 -14.81
N PRO A 286 5.99 -5.55 -16.18
CA PRO A 286 5.59 -6.67 -17.06
C PRO A 286 6.64 -7.73 -17.24
N ASN A 287 7.93 -7.46 -16.94
CA ASN A 287 9.06 -8.31 -17.29
C ASN A 287 9.22 -9.55 -16.38
N ASN A 288 8.36 -9.71 -15.41
CA ASN A 288 8.39 -10.79 -14.43
C ASN A 288 9.76 -10.96 -13.74
N MET A 289 10.45 -9.84 -13.48
CA MET A 289 11.73 -9.83 -12.80
C MET A 289 11.58 -10.14 -11.32
N ARG A 290 12.40 -11.06 -10.82
CA ARG A 290 12.47 -11.38 -9.39
C ARG A 290 12.83 -10.13 -8.57
N HIS A 291 11.95 -9.76 -7.65
CA HIS A 291 12.18 -8.66 -6.71
C HIS A 291 11.30 -8.85 -5.47
N PRO A 292 11.87 -9.10 -4.27
CA PRO A 292 11.09 -9.34 -3.05
C PRO A 292 10.16 -8.18 -2.68
N HIS A 293 10.58 -6.95 -2.99
CA HIS A 293 9.78 -5.76 -2.80
C HIS A 293 8.90 -5.50 -4.03
N SER A 294 7.72 -6.11 -4.08
CA SER A 294 6.78 -6.01 -5.21
C SER A 294 5.33 -6.29 -4.79
N TRP A 295 4.36 -5.83 -5.58
CA TRP A 295 2.95 -6.09 -5.37
C TRP A 295 2.61 -7.58 -5.35
N SER A 296 3.32 -8.38 -6.14
CA SER A 296 3.02 -9.81 -6.32
C SER A 296 3.29 -10.70 -5.10
N ILE A 297 3.93 -10.16 -4.05
CA ILE A 297 4.07 -10.90 -2.78
C ILE A 297 2.73 -11.09 -2.07
N ALA A 298 1.73 -10.27 -2.37
CA ALA A 298 0.38 -10.43 -1.88
C ALA A 298 -0.47 -11.24 -2.86
N ASP A 299 -1.07 -12.32 -2.39
CA ASP A 299 -2.08 -13.06 -3.16
C ASP A 299 -3.37 -12.23 -3.23
N PRO A 300 -3.82 -11.82 -4.43
CA PRO A 300 -4.96 -10.92 -4.55
C PRO A 300 -6.29 -11.58 -4.15
N VAL A 301 -6.43 -12.89 -4.30
CA VAL A 301 -7.66 -13.62 -3.93
C VAL A 301 -7.78 -13.70 -2.41
N GLU A 302 -6.70 -14.14 -1.75
CA GLU A 302 -6.69 -14.28 -0.29
C GLU A 302 -6.81 -12.92 0.40
N LEU A 303 -6.20 -11.87 -0.16
CA LEU A 303 -6.30 -10.53 0.40
C LEU A 303 -7.73 -9.96 0.28
N ILE A 304 -8.39 -10.12 -0.87
CA ILE A 304 -9.80 -9.67 -1.02
C ILE A 304 -10.74 -10.48 -0.12
N LYS A 305 -10.53 -11.78 0.00
CA LYS A 305 -11.28 -12.64 0.93
C LYS A 305 -11.11 -12.18 2.38
N TRP A 306 -9.87 -11.89 2.79
CA TRP A 306 -9.60 -11.36 4.14
C TRP A 306 -10.31 -10.02 4.37
N LEU A 307 -10.25 -9.06 3.44
CA LEU A 307 -10.97 -7.79 3.55
C LEU A 307 -12.47 -8.00 3.74
N SER A 308 -13.07 -8.89 2.94
CA SER A 308 -14.52 -9.17 2.98
C SER A 308 -14.97 -9.89 4.25
N SER A 309 -14.05 -10.49 5.00
CA SER A 309 -14.34 -11.20 6.26
C SER A 309 -14.28 -10.27 7.49
N GLN A 310 -13.86 -9.03 7.36
CA GLN A 310 -13.79 -8.06 8.47
C GLN A 310 -15.13 -7.31 8.65
#